data_a0df0e915253a2a10b7de8eab5f35dac
#
_entry.id   a0df0e915253a2a10b7de8eab5f35dac
#
_cell.length_a   1.000
_cell.length_b   1.000
_cell.length_c   1.000
_cell.angle_alpha   90.00
_cell.angle_beta   90.00
_cell.angle_gamma   90.00
#
_symmetry.space_group_name_H-M   'P 1'
#
loop_
_entity.id
_entity.type
_entity.pdbx_description
1 polymer ?
#
loop_
_entity_poly.entity_id
_entity_poly.type
_entity_poly.pdbx_seq_one_letter_code
_entity_poly.pdbx_strand_id
1 'polypeptide(L)'
;MAPESDKHVPSDGYCRAAWEAVCRSQAVIELDTADFITWANGRLLSLMGFDLLGQHHRTLCDSAYAASPEYELFWAELRRSEFEQGEFSRRRADASEIWMLATYNPIFDQEGVIQRVLKVASDATRQVMLERALLANQAAMRDTMVELGAIVSDITHIAGQSNLLALNASIEAARADDAGRGFAVVATEVKKLSGDTKEATQRSSDMLARYEASKDAVSLQTMERQRPL
;
A
#
# COMPACT_ATOMS: atom_id res chain seq x y z
N MET A 1 -22.96 30.97 -5.01
CA MET A 1 -22.48 32.19 -4.34
C MET A 1 -21.07 31.82 -3.85
N ALA A 2 -20.02 32.18 -4.62
CA ALA A 2 -18.63 31.93 -4.25
C ALA A 2 -18.28 32.74 -2.98
N PRO A 3 -17.47 32.18 -2.06
CA PRO A 3 -17.11 32.88 -0.84
C PRO A 3 -16.29 34.15 -1.17
N GLU A 4 -16.60 35.20 -0.46
CA GLU A 4 -16.06 36.56 -0.63
C GLU A 4 -14.54 36.71 -0.33
N SER A 5 -13.85 35.61 -0.02
CA SER A 5 -12.44 35.57 0.37
C SER A 5 -11.42 35.69 -0.78
N ASP A 6 -11.86 35.60 -2.03
CA ASP A 6 -10.97 35.54 -3.20
C ASP A 6 -10.65 36.91 -3.84
N LYS A 7 -10.98 38.01 -3.18
CA LYS A 7 -10.79 39.37 -3.73
C LYS A 7 -9.44 40.01 -3.42
N HIS A 8 -8.55 39.36 -2.65
CA HIS A 8 -7.22 39.91 -2.39
C HIS A 8 -6.22 39.40 -3.42
N VAL A 9 -6.01 40.15 -4.49
CA VAL A 9 -4.89 39.90 -5.41
C VAL A 9 -3.61 40.39 -4.73
N PRO A 10 -2.66 39.49 -4.40
CA PRO A 10 -1.39 39.92 -3.79
C PRO A 10 -0.59 40.82 -4.71
N SER A 11 0.25 41.71 -4.14
CA SER A 11 1.17 42.50 -4.94
C SER A 11 2.17 41.62 -5.71
N ASP A 12 2.67 42.12 -6.85
CA ASP A 12 3.68 41.43 -7.66
C ASP A 12 4.91 41.02 -6.84
N GLY A 13 5.35 41.91 -5.92
CA GLY A 13 6.47 41.63 -5.02
C GLY A 13 6.20 40.45 -4.08
N TYR A 14 4.99 40.36 -3.56
CA TYR A 14 4.56 39.19 -2.74
C TYR A 14 4.48 37.91 -3.57
N CYS A 15 3.87 37.99 -4.76
CA CYS A 15 3.78 36.84 -5.67
C CYS A 15 5.15 36.26 -6.01
N ARG A 16 6.12 37.12 -6.30
CA ARG A 16 7.51 36.74 -6.57
C ARG A 16 8.15 36.05 -5.36
N ALA A 17 8.05 36.65 -4.17
CA ALA A 17 8.61 36.11 -2.94
C ALA A 17 7.97 34.76 -2.57
N ALA A 18 6.65 34.62 -2.73
CA ALA A 18 5.92 33.36 -2.52
C ALA A 18 6.35 32.28 -3.51
N TRP A 19 6.49 32.64 -4.79
CA TRP A 19 7.01 31.73 -5.83
C TRP A 19 8.43 31.24 -5.52
N GLU A 20 9.32 32.12 -5.14
CA GLU A 20 10.67 31.74 -4.73
C GLU A 20 10.67 30.81 -3.50
N ALA A 21 9.75 31.03 -2.55
CA ALA A 21 9.60 30.15 -1.39
C ALA A 21 9.14 28.74 -1.80
N VAL A 22 8.17 28.62 -2.71
CA VAL A 22 7.74 27.34 -3.28
C VAL A 22 8.89 26.65 -4.01
N CYS A 23 9.62 27.39 -4.87
CA CYS A 23 10.75 26.84 -5.62
C CYS A 23 11.91 26.36 -4.74
N ARG A 24 12.05 26.85 -3.50
CA ARG A 24 13.04 26.35 -2.54
C ARG A 24 12.66 24.99 -1.96
N SER A 25 11.37 24.72 -1.76
CA SER A 25 10.90 23.52 -1.09
C SER A 25 10.38 22.43 -2.04
N GLN A 26 9.88 22.81 -3.21
CA GLN A 26 9.24 21.93 -4.17
C GLN A 26 10.07 21.76 -5.46
N ALA A 27 9.96 20.61 -6.10
CA ALA A 27 10.40 20.39 -7.46
C ALA A 27 9.35 20.95 -8.42
N VAL A 28 9.75 21.89 -9.29
CA VAL A 28 8.82 22.60 -10.16
C VAL A 28 9.29 22.53 -11.61
N ILE A 29 8.34 22.31 -12.52
CA ILE A 29 8.56 22.36 -13.96
C ILE A 29 7.39 23.05 -14.65
N GLU A 30 7.66 23.74 -15.74
CA GLU A 30 6.69 24.32 -16.65
C GLU A 30 6.77 23.62 -18.00
N LEU A 31 5.60 23.34 -18.55
CA LEU A 31 5.44 22.66 -19.85
C LEU A 31 4.62 23.57 -20.79
N ASP A 32 4.92 23.50 -22.08
CA ASP A 32 4.07 24.09 -23.10
C ASP A 32 2.85 23.19 -23.43
N THR A 33 2.01 23.65 -24.34
CA THR A 33 0.80 22.95 -24.77
C THR A 33 1.06 21.68 -25.60
N ALA A 34 2.30 21.45 -26.01
CA ALA A 34 2.78 20.24 -26.69
C ALA A 34 3.59 19.34 -25.74
N ASP A 35 3.50 19.58 -24.42
CA ASP A 35 4.09 18.78 -23.34
C ASP A 35 5.63 18.81 -23.30
N PHE A 36 6.25 19.84 -23.94
CA PHE A 36 7.69 20.09 -23.83
C PHE A 36 8.02 20.94 -22.60
N ILE A 37 9.11 20.59 -21.93
CA ILE A 37 9.59 21.27 -20.73
C ILE A 37 10.24 22.59 -21.14
N THR A 38 9.62 23.70 -20.75
CA THR A 38 10.09 25.06 -21.04
C THR A 38 10.92 25.67 -19.92
N TRP A 39 10.69 25.18 -18.68
CA TRP A 39 11.45 25.62 -17.51
C TRP A 39 11.42 24.57 -16.41
N ALA A 40 12.50 24.49 -15.63
CA ALA A 40 12.62 23.62 -14.46
C ALA A 40 13.47 24.30 -13.38
N ASN A 41 13.09 24.15 -12.12
CA ASN A 41 13.92 24.68 -11.03
C ASN A 41 15.09 23.75 -10.69
N GLY A 42 16.11 24.28 -10.00
CA GLY A 42 17.31 23.52 -9.63
C GLY A 42 17.02 22.31 -8.74
N ARG A 43 15.94 22.36 -7.95
CA ARG A 43 15.54 21.23 -7.11
C ARG A 43 15.09 20.04 -7.95
N LEU A 44 14.29 20.25 -8.99
CA LEU A 44 13.88 19.16 -9.89
C LEU A 44 15.09 18.62 -10.67
N LEU A 45 15.93 19.49 -11.21
CA LEU A 45 17.14 19.07 -11.94
C LEU A 45 18.07 18.21 -11.06
N SER A 46 18.22 18.58 -9.79
CA SER A 46 18.99 17.80 -8.82
C SER A 46 18.36 16.44 -8.52
N LEU A 47 17.02 16.36 -8.45
CA LEU A 47 16.30 15.11 -8.23
C LEU A 47 16.37 14.17 -9.43
N MET A 48 16.29 14.72 -10.65
CA MET A 48 16.29 13.95 -11.88
C MET A 48 17.70 13.56 -12.35
N GLY A 49 18.70 14.41 -12.06
CA GLY A 49 20.12 14.16 -12.37
C GLY A 49 20.51 14.44 -13.82
N PHE A 50 19.67 15.10 -14.62
CA PHE A 50 19.96 15.49 -16.01
C PHE A 50 19.21 16.76 -16.42
N ASP A 51 19.63 17.36 -17.52
CA ASP A 51 18.97 18.54 -18.09
C ASP A 51 17.65 18.14 -18.74
N LEU A 52 16.59 18.83 -18.38
CA LEU A 52 15.23 18.58 -18.81
C LEU A 52 14.74 19.58 -19.86
N LEU A 53 15.41 20.69 -20.05
CA LEU A 53 14.93 21.76 -20.92
C LEU A 53 14.80 21.29 -22.37
N GLY A 54 13.68 21.60 -22.99
CA GLY A 54 13.36 21.22 -24.36
C GLY A 54 13.03 19.75 -24.55
N GLN A 55 13.05 18.92 -23.49
CA GLN A 55 12.63 17.54 -23.58
C GLN A 55 11.12 17.43 -23.44
N HIS A 56 10.54 16.42 -24.11
CA HIS A 56 9.13 16.10 -23.96
C HIS A 56 8.91 15.39 -22.60
N HIS A 57 7.80 15.70 -21.91
CA HIS A 57 7.46 15.14 -20.60
C HIS A 57 7.54 13.60 -20.54
N ARG A 58 7.22 12.89 -21.64
CA ARG A 58 7.30 11.42 -21.72
C ARG A 58 8.69 10.85 -21.42
N THR A 59 9.75 11.64 -21.60
CA THR A 59 11.14 11.21 -21.27
C THR A 59 11.36 11.00 -19.78
N LEU A 60 10.53 11.59 -18.94
CA LEU A 60 10.54 11.39 -17.48
C LEU A 60 9.80 10.12 -17.05
N CYS A 61 9.04 9.51 -17.94
CA CYS A 61 8.16 8.39 -17.66
C CYS A 61 8.85 7.05 -17.98
N ASP A 62 8.34 5.96 -17.39
CA ASP A 62 8.65 4.64 -17.90
C ASP A 62 8.18 4.50 -19.34
N SER A 63 8.95 3.79 -20.17
CA SER A 63 8.69 3.68 -21.61
C SER A 63 7.35 2.99 -21.93
N ALA A 64 6.94 2.01 -21.11
CA ALA A 64 5.65 1.33 -21.28
C ALA A 64 4.49 2.29 -20.99
N TYR A 65 4.57 3.05 -19.89
CA TYR A 65 3.57 4.07 -19.57
C TYR A 65 3.56 5.19 -20.61
N ALA A 66 4.73 5.69 -21.03
CA ALA A 66 4.84 6.76 -22.02
C ALA A 66 4.23 6.39 -23.40
N ALA A 67 4.13 5.11 -23.70
CA ALA A 67 3.51 4.57 -24.93
C ALA A 67 2.07 4.08 -24.72
N SER A 68 1.52 4.20 -23.51
CA SER A 68 0.21 3.66 -23.17
C SER A 68 -0.94 4.64 -23.47
N PRO A 69 -2.17 4.14 -23.67
CA PRO A 69 -3.35 4.97 -23.79
C PRO A 69 -3.63 5.82 -22.53
N GLU A 70 -3.22 5.34 -21.36
CA GLU A 70 -3.37 6.04 -20.08
C GLU A 70 -2.58 7.35 -20.04
N TYR A 71 -1.40 7.38 -20.70
CA TYR A 71 -0.62 8.61 -20.84
C TYR A 71 -1.35 9.67 -21.67
N GLU A 72 -1.94 9.27 -22.80
CA GLU A 72 -2.71 10.18 -23.67
C GLU A 72 -4.00 10.65 -22.96
N LEU A 73 -4.66 9.74 -22.23
CA LEU A 73 -5.86 10.06 -21.46
C LEU A 73 -5.57 11.09 -20.37
N PHE A 74 -4.47 10.90 -19.61
CA PHE A 74 -4.01 11.85 -18.60
C PHE A 74 -3.91 13.28 -19.15
N TRP A 75 -3.26 13.46 -20.31
CA TRP A 75 -3.14 14.77 -20.94
C TRP A 75 -4.47 15.30 -21.49
N ALA A 76 -5.33 14.42 -21.98
CA ALA A 76 -6.65 14.81 -22.46
C ALA A 76 -7.56 15.29 -21.31
N GLU A 77 -7.49 14.64 -20.16
CA GLU A 77 -8.21 15.03 -18.94
C GLU A 77 -7.65 16.32 -18.38
N LEU A 78 -6.34 16.47 -18.26
CA LEU A 78 -5.69 17.67 -17.78
C LEU A 78 -6.07 18.92 -18.60
N ARG A 79 -6.25 18.78 -19.91
CA ARG A 79 -6.70 19.89 -20.77
C ARG A 79 -8.18 20.27 -20.55
N ARG A 80 -8.94 19.50 -19.77
CA ARG A 80 -10.37 19.74 -19.47
C ARG A 80 -10.60 20.06 -17.99
N SER A 81 -9.67 19.71 -17.11
CA SER A 81 -9.79 19.88 -15.68
C SER A 81 -9.10 21.16 -15.19
N GLU A 82 -9.40 21.55 -13.96
CA GLU A 82 -8.72 22.66 -13.30
C GLU A 82 -7.32 22.28 -12.85
N PHE A 83 -7.11 21.03 -12.46
CA PHE A 83 -5.80 20.44 -12.12
C PHE A 83 -5.89 18.91 -12.03
N GLU A 84 -4.73 18.25 -12.09
CA GLU A 84 -4.57 16.83 -11.82
C GLU A 84 -3.57 16.61 -10.68
N GLN A 85 -3.90 15.73 -9.74
CA GLN A 85 -3.05 15.43 -8.60
C GLN A 85 -2.92 13.91 -8.40
N GLY A 86 -1.69 13.47 -8.06
CA GLY A 86 -1.46 12.05 -7.77
C GLY A 86 -0.01 11.73 -7.47
N GLU A 87 0.23 10.44 -7.29
CA GLU A 87 1.56 9.86 -7.18
C GLU A 87 2.03 9.37 -8.55
N PHE A 88 3.18 9.85 -8.97
CA PHE A 88 3.71 9.58 -10.30
C PHE A 88 5.11 8.98 -10.20
N SER A 89 5.30 7.80 -10.77
CA SER A 89 6.62 7.23 -10.99
C SER A 89 7.35 7.93 -12.13
N ARG A 90 8.61 8.26 -11.92
CA ARG A 90 9.49 8.90 -12.92
C ARG A 90 10.86 8.23 -12.91
N ARG A 91 11.61 8.35 -14.02
CA ARG A 91 12.96 7.82 -14.16
C ARG A 91 14.00 8.91 -14.04
N ARG A 92 15.04 8.64 -13.23
CA ARG A 92 16.22 9.49 -13.12
C ARG A 92 17.25 9.19 -14.21
N ALA A 93 18.30 10.01 -14.29
CA ALA A 93 19.43 9.80 -15.21
C ALA A 93 20.13 8.45 -15.07
N ASP A 94 20.22 7.93 -13.86
CA ASP A 94 20.81 6.63 -13.54
C ASP A 94 19.84 5.44 -13.72
N ALA A 95 18.71 5.68 -14.37
CA ALA A 95 17.60 4.75 -14.58
C ALA A 95 16.88 4.31 -13.28
N SER A 96 17.23 4.84 -12.11
CA SER A 96 16.48 4.58 -10.89
C SER A 96 15.08 5.19 -10.93
N GLU A 97 14.15 4.56 -10.22
CA GLU A 97 12.78 5.06 -10.07
C GLU A 97 12.72 6.10 -8.95
N ILE A 98 11.97 7.17 -9.18
CA ILE A 98 11.58 8.17 -8.19
C ILE A 98 10.06 8.29 -8.19
N TRP A 99 9.45 8.32 -7.02
CA TRP A 99 8.04 8.60 -6.85
C TRP A 99 7.84 10.05 -6.45
N MET A 100 6.98 10.73 -7.18
CA MET A 100 6.64 12.13 -6.95
C MET A 100 5.17 12.27 -6.61
N LEU A 101 4.86 12.84 -5.46
CA LEU A 101 3.53 13.41 -5.23
C LEU A 101 3.49 14.76 -5.93
N ALA A 102 2.64 14.88 -6.95
CA ALA A 102 2.64 16.04 -7.82
C ALA A 102 1.23 16.53 -8.15
N THR A 103 1.15 17.85 -8.39
CA THR A 103 -0.03 18.51 -8.94
C THR A 103 0.35 19.15 -10.27
N TYR A 104 -0.43 18.91 -11.29
CA TYR A 104 -0.34 19.54 -12.61
C TYR A 104 -1.44 20.57 -12.73
N ASN A 105 -1.06 21.83 -12.92
CA ASN A 105 -1.95 23.00 -12.88
C ASN A 105 -1.92 23.69 -14.25
N PRO A 106 -2.98 23.60 -15.05
CA PRO A 106 -3.09 24.36 -16.29
C PRO A 106 -3.14 25.86 -15.99
N ILE A 107 -2.36 26.63 -16.77
CA ILE A 107 -2.36 28.08 -16.74
C ILE A 107 -3.12 28.57 -17.98
N PHE A 108 -4.20 29.29 -17.75
CA PHE A 108 -5.08 29.80 -18.80
C PHE A 108 -4.80 31.26 -19.08
N ASP A 109 -5.06 31.69 -20.31
CA ASP A 109 -5.13 33.11 -20.66
C ASP A 109 -6.48 33.72 -20.27
N GLN A 110 -6.68 35.01 -20.68
CA GLN A 110 -7.91 35.74 -20.39
C GLN A 110 -9.13 35.19 -21.16
N GLU A 111 -8.92 34.45 -22.25
CA GLU A 111 -9.93 33.82 -23.06
C GLU A 111 -10.24 32.37 -22.60
N GLY A 112 -9.57 31.88 -21.55
CA GLY A 112 -9.74 30.53 -21.02
C GLY A 112 -9.03 29.44 -21.82
N VAL A 113 -8.03 29.82 -22.64
CA VAL A 113 -7.21 28.88 -23.40
C VAL A 113 -5.94 28.53 -22.61
N ILE A 114 -5.61 27.23 -22.54
CA ILE A 114 -4.40 26.75 -21.85
C ILE A 114 -3.17 27.28 -22.58
N GLN A 115 -2.29 27.97 -21.85
CA GLN A 115 -1.02 28.49 -22.34
C GLN A 115 0.17 27.62 -21.88
N ARG A 116 0.10 27.11 -20.67
CA ARG A 116 1.16 26.34 -20.01
C ARG A 116 0.56 25.35 -19.03
N VAL A 117 1.36 24.38 -18.61
CA VAL A 117 1.07 23.52 -17.46
C VAL A 117 2.19 23.66 -16.44
N LEU A 118 1.84 24.04 -15.23
CA LEU A 118 2.76 24.11 -14.10
C LEU A 118 2.63 22.83 -13.26
N LYS A 119 3.71 22.06 -13.17
CA LYS A 119 3.79 20.93 -12.26
C LYS A 119 4.57 21.31 -11.01
N VAL A 120 3.98 21.10 -9.85
CA VAL A 120 4.63 21.20 -8.55
C VAL A 120 4.67 19.82 -7.92
N ALA A 121 5.84 19.41 -7.43
CA ALA A 121 6.03 18.05 -6.93
C ALA A 121 6.96 17.99 -5.72
N SER A 122 6.76 16.98 -4.89
CA SER A 122 7.67 16.56 -3.82
C SER A 122 8.14 15.11 -4.04
N ASP A 123 9.36 14.80 -3.56
CA ASP A 123 9.85 13.41 -3.54
C ASP A 123 9.09 12.60 -2.49
N ALA A 124 8.28 11.67 -2.93
CA ALA A 124 7.48 10.74 -2.12
C ALA A 124 8.06 9.32 -2.15
N THR A 125 9.26 9.12 -2.72
CA THR A 125 9.84 7.77 -2.92
C THR A 125 9.87 6.97 -1.63
N ARG A 126 10.36 7.57 -0.55
CA ARG A 126 10.43 6.88 0.75
C ARG A 126 9.04 6.50 1.27
N GLN A 127 8.06 7.39 1.14
CA GLN A 127 6.69 7.13 1.59
C GLN A 127 6.06 5.98 0.81
N VAL A 128 6.11 6.04 -0.52
CA VAL A 128 5.54 5.00 -1.40
C VAL A 128 6.22 3.64 -1.18
N MET A 129 7.56 3.63 -1.06
CA MET A 129 8.29 2.38 -0.79
C MET A 129 7.94 1.78 0.57
N LEU A 130 7.78 2.61 1.60
CA LEU A 130 7.39 2.16 2.94
C LEU A 130 5.97 1.60 2.93
N GLU A 131 5.04 2.25 2.26
CA GLU A 131 3.65 1.80 2.13
C GLU A 131 3.55 0.47 1.37
N ARG A 132 4.27 0.33 0.26
CA ARG A 132 4.36 -0.93 -0.50
C ARG A 132 4.95 -2.06 0.34
N ALA A 133 6.04 -1.79 1.07
CA ALA A 133 6.65 -2.77 1.96
C ALA A 133 5.69 -3.20 3.09
N LEU A 134 4.92 -2.26 3.64
CA LEU A 134 3.90 -2.55 4.65
C LEU A 134 2.79 -3.44 4.09
N LEU A 135 2.26 -3.11 2.91
CA LEU A 135 1.23 -3.91 2.25
C LEU A 135 1.72 -5.33 1.90
N ALA A 136 2.94 -5.45 1.38
CA ALA A 136 3.56 -6.75 1.10
C ALA A 136 3.73 -7.59 2.37
N ASN A 137 4.20 -6.98 3.47
CA ASN A 137 4.33 -7.66 4.76
C ASN A 137 2.98 -8.10 5.33
N GLN A 138 1.95 -7.27 5.21
CA GLN A 138 0.58 -7.63 5.61
C GLN A 138 0.03 -8.81 4.80
N ALA A 139 0.29 -8.85 3.49
CA ALA A 139 -0.10 -9.98 2.64
C ALA A 139 0.59 -11.27 3.07
N ALA A 140 1.93 -11.26 3.21
CA ALA A 140 2.71 -12.41 3.64
C ALA A 140 2.28 -12.92 5.04
N MET A 141 1.97 -12.00 5.95
CA MET A 141 1.47 -12.37 7.28
C MET A 141 0.10 -13.03 7.22
N ARG A 142 -0.78 -12.57 6.31
CA ARG A 142 -2.08 -13.22 6.09
C ARG A 142 -1.91 -14.66 5.62
N ASP A 143 -1.07 -14.87 4.61
CA ASP A 143 -0.83 -16.20 4.06
C ASP A 143 -0.30 -17.15 5.15
N THR A 144 0.65 -16.67 5.96
CA THR A 144 1.19 -17.41 7.12
C THR A 144 0.10 -17.78 8.13
N MET A 145 -0.85 -16.86 8.43
CA MET A 145 -1.95 -17.15 9.38
C MET A 145 -2.92 -18.18 8.84
N VAL A 146 -3.21 -18.17 7.53
CA VAL A 146 -4.04 -19.20 6.88
C VAL A 146 -3.36 -20.57 6.98
N GLU A 147 -2.07 -20.66 6.70
CA GLU A 147 -1.30 -21.90 6.80
C GLU A 147 -1.25 -22.42 8.24
N LEU A 148 -1.01 -21.55 9.22
CA LEU A 148 -1.06 -21.90 10.64
C LEU A 148 -2.44 -22.43 11.04
N GLY A 149 -3.52 -21.85 10.54
CA GLY A 149 -4.88 -22.33 10.77
C GLY A 149 -5.09 -23.77 10.26
N ALA A 150 -4.58 -24.07 9.08
CA ALA A 150 -4.62 -25.42 8.52
C ALA A 150 -3.85 -26.42 9.40
N ILE A 151 -2.62 -26.07 9.82
CA ILE A 151 -1.80 -26.92 10.70
C ILE A 151 -2.50 -27.18 12.04
N VAL A 152 -3.09 -26.16 12.66
CA VAL A 152 -3.84 -26.30 13.93
C VAL A 152 -5.04 -27.23 13.75
N SER A 153 -5.73 -27.15 12.62
CA SER A 153 -6.84 -28.05 12.27
C SER A 153 -6.36 -29.50 12.16
N ASP A 154 -5.25 -29.75 11.46
CA ASP A 154 -4.66 -31.07 11.29
C ASP A 154 -4.22 -31.68 12.63
N ILE A 155 -3.58 -30.90 13.50
CA ILE A 155 -3.18 -31.36 14.84
C ILE A 155 -4.42 -31.72 15.67
N THR A 156 -5.49 -30.90 15.58
CA THR A 156 -6.76 -31.18 16.27
C THR A 156 -7.37 -32.49 15.80
N HIS A 157 -7.32 -32.77 14.49
CA HIS A 157 -7.78 -34.02 13.92
C HIS A 157 -6.95 -35.22 14.42
N ILE A 158 -5.63 -35.13 14.40
CA ILE A 158 -4.69 -36.17 14.89
C ILE A 158 -4.93 -36.42 16.38
N ALA A 159 -5.11 -35.39 17.20
CA ALA A 159 -5.43 -35.55 18.61
C ALA A 159 -6.76 -36.28 18.82
N GLY A 160 -7.78 -35.96 18.00
CA GLY A 160 -9.04 -36.67 18.00
C GLY A 160 -8.90 -38.18 17.68
N GLN A 161 -8.14 -38.52 16.64
CA GLN A 161 -7.84 -39.89 16.27
C GLN A 161 -7.05 -40.65 17.37
N SER A 162 -6.03 -39.98 17.94
CA SER A 162 -5.24 -40.54 19.04
C SER A 162 -6.08 -40.83 20.28
N ASN A 163 -7.05 -39.95 20.61
CA ASN A 163 -7.99 -40.18 21.69
C ASN A 163 -8.88 -41.40 21.45
N LEU A 164 -9.38 -41.60 20.21
CA LEU A 164 -10.17 -42.80 19.85
C LEU A 164 -9.34 -44.05 19.92
N LEU A 165 -8.09 -44.04 19.45
CA LEU A 165 -7.16 -45.17 19.56
C LEU A 165 -6.90 -45.54 21.02
N ALA A 166 -6.63 -44.53 21.88
CA ALA A 166 -6.43 -44.75 23.30
C ALA A 166 -7.68 -45.33 24.00
N LEU A 167 -8.87 -44.88 23.60
CA LEU A 167 -10.10 -45.45 24.12
C LEU A 167 -10.27 -46.93 23.74
N ASN A 168 -10.04 -47.28 22.48
CA ASN A 168 -10.07 -48.65 22.00
C ASN A 168 -9.04 -49.55 22.72
N ALA A 169 -7.82 -49.04 22.89
CA ALA A 169 -6.77 -49.74 23.66
C ALA A 169 -7.15 -49.93 25.13
N SER A 170 -7.81 -48.97 25.76
CA SER A 170 -8.30 -49.08 27.13
C SER A 170 -9.37 -50.17 27.26
N ILE A 171 -10.28 -50.28 26.27
CA ILE A 171 -11.31 -51.30 26.24
C ILE A 171 -10.68 -52.71 26.11
N GLU A 172 -9.69 -52.84 25.23
CA GLU A 172 -9.06 -54.15 24.97
C GLU A 172 -8.15 -54.55 26.16
N ALA A 173 -7.50 -53.61 26.81
CA ALA A 173 -6.74 -53.84 28.03
C ALA A 173 -7.66 -54.35 29.18
N ALA A 174 -8.84 -53.78 29.29
CA ALA A 174 -9.85 -54.26 30.28
C ALA A 174 -10.37 -55.69 30.00
N ARG A 175 -10.38 -56.10 28.72
CA ARG A 175 -10.77 -57.48 28.33
C ARG A 175 -9.68 -58.50 28.63
N ALA A 176 -8.42 -58.06 28.69
CA ALA A 176 -7.28 -58.97 28.93
C ALA A 176 -6.95 -59.16 30.41
N ASP A 177 -7.77 -58.70 31.32
CA ASP A 177 -7.63 -58.81 32.79
C ASP A 177 -6.21 -58.47 33.26
N ASP A 178 -5.55 -59.31 34.04
CA ASP A 178 -4.21 -59.06 34.63
C ASP A 178 -3.12 -58.83 33.55
N ALA A 179 -3.23 -59.48 32.38
CA ALA A 179 -2.28 -59.28 31.29
C ALA A 179 -2.40 -57.88 30.63
N GLY A 180 -3.55 -57.24 30.77
CA GLY A 180 -3.83 -55.90 30.18
C GLY A 180 -3.39 -54.73 31.03
N ARG A 181 -2.99 -54.86 32.28
CA ARG A 181 -2.69 -53.76 33.22
C ARG A 181 -1.68 -52.75 32.71
N GLY A 182 -0.58 -53.23 32.12
CA GLY A 182 0.44 -52.33 31.55
C GLY A 182 -0.08 -51.50 30.37
N PHE A 183 -0.89 -52.13 29.50
CA PHE A 183 -1.53 -51.45 28.37
C PHE A 183 -2.58 -50.42 28.81
N ALA A 184 -3.33 -50.66 29.89
CA ALA A 184 -4.33 -49.76 30.42
C ALA A 184 -3.68 -48.42 30.90
N VAL A 185 -2.48 -48.49 31.52
CA VAL A 185 -1.73 -47.29 31.94
C VAL A 185 -1.31 -46.47 30.74
N VAL A 186 -0.74 -47.10 29.69
CA VAL A 186 -0.32 -46.40 28.48
C VAL A 186 -1.52 -45.76 27.76
N ALA A 187 -2.62 -46.50 27.64
CA ALA A 187 -3.84 -45.99 27.01
C ALA A 187 -4.41 -44.79 27.76
N THR A 188 -4.38 -44.79 29.08
CA THR A 188 -4.80 -43.65 29.91
C THR A 188 -3.93 -42.44 29.70
N GLU A 189 -2.59 -42.62 29.61
CA GLU A 189 -1.68 -41.50 29.39
C GLU A 189 -1.80 -40.91 27.98
N VAL A 190 -1.98 -41.76 26.95
CA VAL A 190 -2.23 -41.28 25.55
C VAL A 190 -3.55 -40.54 25.47
N LYS A 191 -4.60 -41.00 26.14
CA LYS A 191 -5.88 -40.30 26.20
C LYS A 191 -5.73 -38.91 26.84
N LYS A 192 -5.01 -38.81 27.95
CA LYS A 192 -4.73 -37.51 28.60
C LYS A 192 -3.97 -36.57 27.67
N LEU A 193 -2.87 -37.05 27.08
CA LEU A 193 -2.04 -36.26 26.15
C LEU A 193 -2.84 -35.74 24.94
N SER A 194 -3.76 -36.59 24.39
CA SER A 194 -4.66 -36.20 23.33
C SER A 194 -5.62 -35.10 23.75
N GLY A 195 -6.13 -35.14 24.99
CA GLY A 195 -6.97 -34.10 25.59
C GLY A 195 -6.22 -32.79 25.74
N ASP A 196 -5.01 -32.82 26.31
CA ASP A 196 -4.14 -31.65 26.49
C ASP A 196 -3.78 -31.01 25.13
N THR A 197 -3.51 -31.85 24.11
CA THR A 197 -3.24 -31.39 22.73
C THR A 197 -4.46 -30.66 22.14
N LYS A 198 -5.66 -31.24 22.29
CA LYS A 198 -6.90 -30.60 21.81
C LYS A 198 -7.17 -29.27 22.47
N GLU A 199 -6.91 -29.15 23.77
CA GLU A 199 -7.05 -27.87 24.47
C GLU A 199 -6.04 -26.82 23.98
N ALA A 200 -4.79 -27.23 23.73
CA ALA A 200 -3.75 -26.34 23.19
C ALA A 200 -4.11 -25.84 21.78
N THR A 201 -4.59 -26.73 20.91
CA THR A 201 -5.04 -26.36 19.55
C THR A 201 -6.25 -25.45 19.56
N GLN A 202 -7.20 -25.65 20.50
CA GLN A 202 -8.34 -24.75 20.65
C GLN A 202 -7.89 -23.32 21.02
N ARG A 203 -6.96 -23.19 21.99
CA ARG A 203 -6.38 -21.87 22.34
C ARG A 203 -5.69 -21.20 21.15
N SER A 204 -5.00 -21.98 20.33
CA SER A 204 -4.37 -21.47 19.11
C SER A 204 -5.39 -20.98 18.08
N SER A 205 -6.47 -21.74 17.86
CA SER A 205 -7.59 -21.35 16.98
C SER A 205 -8.26 -20.06 17.45
N ASP A 206 -8.51 -19.93 18.76
CA ASP A 206 -9.09 -18.72 19.34
C ASP A 206 -8.17 -17.49 19.21
N MET A 207 -6.84 -17.70 19.23
CA MET A 207 -5.86 -16.62 19.00
C MET A 207 -5.87 -16.18 17.53
N LEU A 208 -5.90 -17.10 16.58
CA LEU A 208 -6.00 -16.80 15.14
C LEU A 208 -7.29 -16.03 14.83
N ALA A 209 -8.42 -16.48 15.34
CA ALA A 209 -9.72 -15.81 15.16
C ALA A 209 -9.73 -14.37 15.72
N ARG A 210 -9.11 -14.14 16.89
CA ARG A 210 -8.95 -12.78 17.44
C ARG A 210 -8.06 -11.89 16.59
N TYR A 211 -7.01 -12.45 16.02
CA TYR A 211 -6.14 -11.71 15.11
C TYR A 211 -6.90 -11.25 13.85
N GLU A 212 -7.69 -12.14 13.24
CA GLU A 212 -8.52 -11.80 12.07
C GLU A 212 -9.54 -10.71 12.40
N ALA A 213 -10.26 -10.84 13.50
CA ALA A 213 -11.25 -9.85 13.93
C ALA A 213 -10.63 -8.46 14.21
N SER A 214 -9.44 -8.40 14.79
CA SER A 214 -8.74 -7.14 15.06
C SER A 214 -8.33 -6.41 13.79
N LYS A 215 -8.01 -7.14 12.74
CA LYS A 215 -7.61 -6.62 11.43
C LYS A 215 -8.80 -6.01 10.69
N ASP A 216 -9.96 -6.66 10.71
CA ASP A 216 -11.17 -6.15 10.06
C ASP A 216 -11.61 -4.82 10.70
N ALA A 217 -11.47 -4.68 12.01
CA ALA A 217 -11.75 -3.44 12.72
C ALA A 217 -10.84 -2.28 12.29
N VAL A 218 -9.53 -2.54 12.09
CA VAL A 218 -8.56 -1.53 11.62
C VAL A 218 -8.84 -1.13 10.17
N SER A 219 -9.20 -2.07 9.31
CA SER A 219 -9.52 -1.82 7.90
C SER A 219 -10.76 -0.93 7.76
N LEU A 220 -11.79 -1.14 8.55
CA LEU A 220 -13.00 -0.30 8.57
C LEU A 220 -12.69 1.14 9.03
N GLN A 221 -11.88 1.33 10.06
CA GLN A 221 -11.49 2.66 10.53
C GLN A 221 -10.65 3.43 9.50
N THR A 222 -9.84 2.73 8.71
CA THR A 222 -9.04 3.36 7.65
C THR A 222 -9.91 3.81 6.48
N MET A 223 -10.90 3.02 6.08
CA MET A 223 -11.87 3.39 5.03
C MET A 223 -12.78 4.56 5.42
N GLU A 224 -13.17 4.67 6.69
CA GLU A 224 -13.94 5.82 7.19
C GLU A 224 -13.16 7.14 7.17
N ARG A 225 -11.83 7.10 7.40
CA ARG A 225 -10.97 8.29 7.34
C ARG A 225 -10.68 8.77 5.92
N GLN A 226 -10.85 7.93 4.91
CA GLN A 226 -10.59 8.26 3.49
C GLN A 226 -11.85 8.72 2.74
N ARG A 227 -13.01 8.87 3.40
CA ARG A 227 -14.18 9.49 2.76
C ARG A 227 -13.88 10.97 2.51
N PRO A 228 -13.97 11.42 1.25
CA PRO A 228 -13.87 12.84 0.95
C PRO A 228 -15.05 13.58 1.58
N LEU A 229 -14.78 14.78 2.12
CA LEU A 229 -15.75 15.75 2.63
C LEU A 229 -16.60 16.30 1.49
#